data_5c39d933c37c0edcc7d65b1861b58e68
#
_entry.id   5c39d933c37c0edcc7d65b1861b58e68
#
_cell.length_a   1.000
_cell.length_b   1.000
_cell.length_c   1.000
_cell.angle_alpha   90.00
_cell.angle_beta   90.00
_cell.angle_gamma   90.00
#
_symmetry.space_group_name_H-M   'P 1'
#
loop_
_entity.id
_entity.type
_entity.pdbx_description
1 polymer ?
#
loop_
_entity_poly.entity_id
_entity_poly.type
_entity_poly.pdbx_seq_one_letter_code
_entity_poly.pdbx_strand_id
1 'polypeptide(L)'
;FRIGGPNVHVVLEHPPAPPPRPPRPPAALPLVVSARTPAALADAVRDLAAWTRRERPDDLTDLAATLAGRRAHPHRAAVVCRDGADAARLLAGAATEAAHQGRDTAFLFPGQGTAPAATSRALYAGRPAYRAHFDACAELLGRRPADLHAAADGPARPERDTRLLQPTLFALEYALAATLMDWGLRPAAMLGHSLGEYVAATLAGVLSLPDALTLVEARAAVQHRLPAGRMLAVPLAAEDLRPLLADGVELAALNAPDRCVVSGAPEPVRALAALLAERGVATTALATAHAFHSAAVEPLLDDFRAALQTVELRPPRLRYCSGLTGDWADETVASPDHWLAHMRRPVRFADGLRRCLELGPVALLETGPPAGLTALARRAPGFGERHRAIRCLAGTDPAQSLTRAVAEAWRAGCDTDWPAFHRPAEPRRTTVPGYPFQRARHWVEPDAASAVAGRSGPAGVGEPGSADADARPG
;
A
#
# COMPACT_ATOMS: atom_id res chain seq x y z
N PHE A 1 -27.63 48.49 2.41
CA PHE A 1 -28.34 48.24 1.14
C PHE A 1 -29.15 46.97 1.30
N ARG A 2 -30.43 47.03 1.04
CA ARG A 2 -31.40 45.98 1.31
C ARG A 2 -31.91 45.43 -0.02
N ILE A 3 -31.42 44.25 -0.42
CA ILE A 3 -32.03 43.47 -1.49
C ILE A 3 -32.35 42.11 -0.87
N GLY A 4 -33.64 41.84 -0.57
CA GLY A 4 -34.09 40.50 -0.14
C GLY A 4 -34.30 40.25 1.37
N GLY A 5 -34.32 41.26 2.23
CA GLY A 5 -34.90 41.13 3.56
C GLY A 5 -33.99 40.92 4.79
N PRO A 6 -33.17 39.91 4.95
CA PRO A 6 -32.40 39.72 6.19
C PRO A 6 -31.09 40.55 6.23
N ASN A 7 -30.88 41.23 7.38
CA ASN A 7 -29.59 41.85 7.70
C ASN A 7 -28.86 40.94 8.69
N VAL A 8 -27.56 40.70 8.47
CA VAL A 8 -26.72 39.93 9.37
C VAL A 8 -25.54 40.79 9.80
N HIS A 9 -25.32 40.87 11.12
CA HIS A 9 -24.12 41.41 11.72
C HIS A 9 -23.25 40.24 12.22
N VAL A 10 -21.98 40.21 11.85
CA VAL A 10 -21.03 39.23 12.33
C VAL A 10 -19.86 39.96 12.97
N VAL A 11 -19.55 39.58 14.18
CA VAL A 11 -18.33 40.03 14.89
C VAL A 11 -17.34 38.89 14.82
N LEU A 12 -16.15 39.15 14.27
CA LEU A 12 -15.08 38.20 14.18
C LEU A 12 -13.96 38.61 15.15
N GLU A 13 -13.55 37.67 15.99
CA GLU A 13 -12.42 37.82 16.90
C GLU A 13 -11.28 36.89 16.48
N HIS A 14 -10.05 37.35 16.63
CA HIS A 14 -8.89 36.52 16.39
C HIS A 14 -8.80 35.46 17.49
N PRO A 15 -8.68 34.15 17.18
CA PRO A 15 -8.58 33.13 18.20
C PRO A 15 -7.29 33.33 19.02
N PRO A 16 -7.27 32.95 20.31
CA PRO A 16 -6.07 33.00 21.13
C PRO A 16 -4.95 32.14 20.49
N ALA A 17 -3.72 32.62 20.61
CA ALA A 17 -2.57 31.87 20.11
C ALA A 17 -2.51 30.47 20.77
N PRO A 18 -2.36 29.41 20.01
CA PRO A 18 -2.26 28.06 20.57
C PRO A 18 -0.97 27.94 21.42
N PRO A 19 -0.98 27.14 22.50
CA PRO A 19 0.19 26.93 23.32
C PRO A 19 1.35 26.37 22.47
N PRO A 20 2.62 26.75 22.78
CA PRO A 20 3.79 26.21 22.09
C PRO A 20 3.86 24.70 22.27
N ARG A 21 4.43 24.01 21.29
CA ARG A 21 4.65 22.57 21.31
C ARG A 21 6.13 22.25 21.43
N PRO A 22 6.50 21.12 22.04
CA PRO A 22 7.86 20.63 21.98
C PRO A 22 8.26 20.33 20.53
N PRO A 23 9.55 20.51 20.16
CA PRO A 23 10.05 20.10 18.87
C PRO A 23 9.76 18.62 18.61
N ARG A 24 9.31 18.30 17.40
CA ARG A 24 9.11 16.93 16.96
C ARG A 24 10.33 16.44 16.19
N PRO A 25 10.70 15.15 16.30
CA PRO A 25 11.73 14.61 15.45
C PRO A 25 11.32 14.71 13.98
N PRO A 26 12.24 15.01 13.06
CA PRO A 26 11.94 15.05 11.63
C PRO A 26 11.37 13.72 11.17
N ALA A 27 10.18 13.74 10.58
CA ALA A 27 9.52 12.58 10.01
C ALA A 27 9.15 12.85 8.55
N ALA A 28 9.31 11.83 7.72
CA ALA A 28 8.85 11.91 6.35
C ALA A 28 7.31 11.83 6.31
N LEU A 29 6.65 12.90 5.85
CA LEU A 29 5.21 13.05 5.82
C LEU A 29 4.68 13.18 4.39
N PRO A 30 3.47 12.66 4.11
CA PRO A 30 2.83 12.76 2.81
C PRO A 30 2.15 14.13 2.68
N LEU A 31 2.52 14.90 1.67
CA LEU A 31 1.74 16.04 1.21
C LEU A 31 0.87 15.59 0.05
N VAL A 32 -0.43 15.55 0.27
CA VAL A 32 -1.43 15.09 -0.69
C VAL A 32 -2.23 16.28 -1.23
N VAL A 33 -2.37 16.34 -2.54
CA VAL A 33 -3.08 17.42 -3.24
C VAL A 33 -4.02 16.80 -4.26
N SER A 34 -5.25 17.30 -4.33
CA SER A 34 -6.18 16.83 -5.34
C SER A 34 -7.04 17.96 -5.91
N ALA A 35 -7.50 17.80 -7.16
CA ALA A 35 -8.35 18.76 -7.83
C ALA A 35 -9.34 18.08 -8.78
N ARG A 36 -10.35 18.84 -9.21
CA ARG A 36 -11.40 18.38 -10.13
C ARG A 36 -10.89 18.20 -11.56
N THR A 37 -9.87 18.98 -11.94
CA THR A 37 -9.29 18.97 -13.30
C THR A 37 -7.76 18.88 -13.24
N PRO A 38 -7.10 18.40 -14.30
CA PRO A 38 -5.62 18.38 -14.38
C PRO A 38 -5.01 19.77 -14.22
N ALA A 39 -5.61 20.80 -14.85
CA ALA A 39 -5.14 22.16 -14.77
C ALA A 39 -5.21 22.73 -13.35
N ALA A 40 -6.35 22.55 -12.65
CA ALA A 40 -6.48 22.96 -11.26
C ALA A 40 -5.52 22.19 -10.33
N LEU A 41 -5.20 20.91 -10.62
CA LEU A 41 -4.20 20.17 -9.86
C LEU A 41 -2.79 20.75 -10.09
N ALA A 42 -2.42 21.06 -11.33
CA ALA A 42 -1.13 21.67 -11.63
C ALA A 42 -0.97 23.03 -10.94
N ASP A 43 -2.02 23.84 -10.93
CA ASP A 43 -2.06 25.11 -10.22
C ASP A 43 -1.91 24.93 -8.70
N ALA A 44 -2.66 23.98 -8.11
CA ALA A 44 -2.59 23.70 -6.67
C ALA A 44 -1.20 23.22 -6.23
N VAL A 45 -0.57 22.36 -7.02
CA VAL A 45 0.79 21.86 -6.77
C VAL A 45 1.81 22.99 -6.87
N ARG A 46 1.70 23.86 -7.90
CA ARG A 46 2.57 25.02 -8.08
C ARG A 46 2.44 26.02 -6.94
N ASP A 47 1.20 26.35 -6.54
CA ASP A 47 0.93 27.30 -5.45
C ASP A 47 1.43 26.77 -4.10
N LEU A 48 1.27 25.48 -3.85
CA LEU A 48 1.82 24.82 -2.65
C LEU A 48 3.35 24.80 -2.67
N ALA A 49 3.98 24.53 -3.81
CA ALA A 49 5.44 24.58 -3.96
C ALA A 49 5.99 26.00 -3.73
N ALA A 50 5.30 27.03 -4.22
CA ALA A 50 5.66 28.43 -3.98
C ALA A 50 5.51 28.81 -2.49
N TRP A 51 4.43 28.36 -1.86
CA TRP A 51 4.16 28.58 -0.44
C TRP A 51 5.25 27.92 0.42
N THR A 52 5.55 26.62 0.21
CA THR A 52 6.58 25.89 0.99
C THR A 52 7.97 26.52 0.82
N ARG A 53 8.28 27.08 -0.36
CA ARG A 53 9.54 27.77 -0.62
C ARG A 53 9.64 29.10 0.15
N ARG A 54 8.53 29.82 0.30
CA ARG A 54 8.46 31.10 1.03
C ARG A 54 8.45 30.90 2.52
N GLU A 55 7.59 30.03 3.03
CA GLU A 55 7.38 29.81 4.47
C GLU A 55 8.46 28.94 5.10
N ARG A 56 9.08 28.04 4.33
CA ARG A 56 10.13 27.09 4.76
C ARG A 56 9.83 26.39 6.08
N PRO A 57 8.67 25.73 6.22
CA PRO A 57 8.33 25.06 7.47
C PRO A 57 9.31 23.91 7.77
N ASP A 58 9.86 23.90 8.98
CA ASP A 58 10.73 22.81 9.46
C ASP A 58 9.89 21.59 9.87
N ASP A 59 8.71 21.81 10.47
CA ASP A 59 7.72 20.75 10.79
C ASP A 59 6.55 20.78 9.80
N LEU A 60 6.37 19.71 9.09
CA LEU A 60 5.29 19.54 8.09
C LEU A 60 4.02 18.92 8.66
N THR A 61 3.96 18.59 9.95
CA THR A 61 2.85 17.83 10.55
C THR A 61 1.51 18.50 10.37
N ASP A 62 1.43 19.78 10.69
CA ASP A 62 0.18 20.55 10.60
C ASP A 62 -0.20 20.80 9.13
N LEU A 63 0.78 21.03 8.26
CA LEU A 63 0.60 21.17 6.82
C LEU A 63 0.05 19.88 6.20
N ALA A 64 0.71 18.75 6.45
CA ALA A 64 0.33 17.46 5.90
C ALA A 64 -1.09 17.06 6.30
N ALA A 65 -1.42 17.19 7.60
CA ALA A 65 -2.77 16.89 8.09
C ALA A 65 -3.84 17.86 7.55
N THR A 66 -3.50 19.15 7.39
CA THR A 66 -4.43 20.14 6.82
C THR A 66 -4.74 19.82 5.36
N LEU A 67 -3.75 19.47 4.56
CA LEU A 67 -3.94 19.05 3.16
C LEU A 67 -4.74 17.76 3.05
N ALA A 68 -4.39 16.76 3.86
CA ALA A 68 -5.03 15.46 3.89
C ALA A 68 -6.50 15.51 4.38
N GLY A 69 -6.83 16.50 5.23
CA GLY A 69 -8.20 16.75 5.68
C GLY A 69 -9.11 17.40 4.63
N ARG A 70 -8.61 17.77 3.45
CA ARG A 70 -9.41 18.30 2.35
C ARG A 70 -10.15 17.17 1.62
N ARG A 71 -11.28 17.53 0.98
CA ARG A 71 -12.00 16.59 0.13
C ARG A 71 -11.09 16.08 -0.99
N ALA A 72 -11.02 14.76 -1.13
CA ALA A 72 -10.31 14.13 -2.25
C ALA A 72 -11.09 14.31 -3.57
N HIS A 73 -10.37 14.60 -4.63
CA HIS A 73 -10.86 14.77 -5.99
C HIS A 73 -10.22 13.75 -6.95
N PRO A 74 -10.74 13.62 -8.20
CA PRO A 74 -10.25 12.62 -9.16
C PRO A 74 -8.78 12.75 -9.55
N HIS A 75 -8.27 13.99 -9.71
CA HIS A 75 -6.88 14.20 -10.07
C HIS A 75 -6.07 14.38 -8.80
N ARG A 76 -5.02 13.57 -8.62
CA ARG A 76 -4.27 13.47 -7.37
C ARG A 76 -2.77 13.57 -7.61
N ALA A 77 -2.09 14.22 -6.70
CA ALA A 77 -0.64 14.26 -6.58
C ALA A 77 -0.25 14.02 -5.12
N ALA A 78 0.85 13.34 -4.90
CA ALA A 78 1.39 13.10 -3.57
C ALA A 78 2.91 13.10 -3.61
N VAL A 79 3.53 13.74 -2.62
CA VAL A 79 4.97 13.69 -2.39
C VAL A 79 5.21 13.35 -0.92
N VAL A 80 6.34 12.70 -0.63
CA VAL A 80 6.75 12.39 0.75
C VAL A 80 8.04 13.13 1.03
N CYS A 81 8.02 14.05 1.98
CA CYS A 81 9.08 14.99 2.27
C CYS A 81 9.30 15.16 3.78
N ARG A 82 10.47 15.66 4.17
CA ARG A 82 10.89 15.81 5.57
C ARG A 82 10.78 17.23 6.08
N ASP A 83 10.92 18.21 5.20
CA ASP A 83 10.88 19.64 5.51
C ASP A 83 10.35 20.46 4.34
N GLY A 84 10.21 21.77 4.52
CA GLY A 84 9.69 22.68 3.51
C GLY A 84 10.57 22.79 2.25
N ALA A 85 11.89 22.66 2.39
CA ALA A 85 12.81 22.72 1.24
C ALA A 85 12.66 21.47 0.36
N ASP A 86 12.62 20.30 1.01
CA ASP A 86 12.35 19.01 0.34
C ASP A 86 10.97 19.01 -0.32
N ALA A 87 9.95 19.52 0.39
CA ALA A 87 8.59 19.69 -0.14
C ALA A 87 8.56 20.57 -1.39
N ALA A 88 9.19 21.75 -1.37
CA ALA A 88 9.23 22.67 -2.51
C ALA A 88 9.89 22.04 -3.74
N ARG A 89 10.98 21.29 -3.52
CA ARG A 89 11.71 20.58 -4.59
C ARG A 89 10.88 19.45 -5.20
N LEU A 90 10.27 18.61 -4.35
CA LEU A 90 9.51 17.42 -4.79
C LEU A 90 8.19 17.81 -5.45
N LEU A 91 7.49 18.84 -4.95
CA LEU A 91 6.26 19.34 -5.56
C LEU A 91 6.51 19.89 -6.96
N ALA A 92 7.65 20.53 -7.22
CA ALA A 92 7.98 21.06 -8.56
C ALA A 92 8.08 19.95 -9.62
N GLY A 93 8.40 18.71 -9.24
CA GLY A 93 8.47 17.55 -10.12
C GLY A 93 7.37 16.51 -9.87
N ALA A 94 6.32 16.86 -9.13
CA ALA A 94 5.29 15.90 -8.76
C ALA A 94 4.49 15.38 -9.97
N ALA A 95 4.41 14.07 -10.10
CA ALA A 95 3.55 13.43 -11.08
C ALA A 95 2.07 13.67 -10.73
N THR A 96 1.31 14.11 -11.71
CA THR A 96 -0.13 14.33 -11.60
C THR A 96 -0.86 13.24 -12.39
N GLU A 97 -1.72 12.48 -11.72
CA GLU A 97 -2.46 11.39 -12.36
C GLU A 97 -3.96 11.53 -12.10
N ALA A 98 -4.77 11.01 -13.04
CA ALA A 98 -6.16 10.73 -12.78
C ALA A 98 -6.23 9.46 -11.91
N ALA A 99 -6.80 9.57 -10.71
CA ALA A 99 -7.03 8.43 -9.84
C ALA A 99 -8.22 7.61 -10.36
N HIS A 100 -8.09 6.28 -10.36
CA HIS A 100 -9.27 5.43 -10.46
C HIS A 100 -10.01 5.50 -9.14
N GLN A 101 -11.11 6.24 -9.09
CA GLN A 101 -11.94 6.32 -7.88
C GLN A 101 -12.48 4.94 -7.50
N GLY A 102 -12.41 4.62 -6.21
CA GLY A 102 -12.86 3.31 -5.73
C GLY A 102 -11.94 2.16 -6.18
N ARG A 103 -10.65 2.43 -6.39
CA ARG A 103 -9.68 1.36 -6.65
C ARG A 103 -9.57 0.47 -5.43
N ASP A 104 -9.80 -0.82 -5.63
CA ASP A 104 -9.63 -1.83 -4.61
C ASP A 104 -8.15 -2.00 -4.23
N THR A 105 -7.91 -2.48 -3.02
CA THR A 105 -6.58 -2.92 -2.58
C THR A 105 -6.54 -4.43 -2.46
N ALA A 106 -5.40 -5.03 -2.81
CA ALA A 106 -5.11 -6.42 -2.46
C ALA A 106 -3.75 -6.50 -1.78
N PHE A 107 -3.68 -7.24 -0.67
CA PHE A 107 -2.43 -7.43 0.05
C PHE A 107 -1.74 -8.71 -0.40
N LEU A 108 -0.45 -8.58 -0.71
CA LEU A 108 0.42 -9.69 -1.07
C LEU A 108 1.39 -9.93 0.09
N PHE A 109 1.34 -11.11 0.68
CA PHE A 109 2.19 -11.48 1.81
C PHE A 109 3.34 -12.37 1.34
N PRO A 110 4.59 -11.95 1.50
CA PRO A 110 5.74 -12.79 1.17
C PRO A 110 5.80 -14.05 2.03
N GLY A 111 6.51 -15.03 1.53
CA GLY A 111 6.96 -16.15 2.33
C GLY A 111 8.36 -15.92 2.90
N GLN A 112 8.98 -16.99 3.36
CA GLN A 112 10.36 -16.97 3.79
C GLN A 112 11.27 -16.60 2.61
N GLY A 113 12.01 -15.50 2.75
CA GLY A 113 12.86 -14.94 1.70
C GLY A 113 13.91 -14.00 2.30
N THR A 114 14.35 -13.01 1.52
CA THR A 114 15.28 -11.98 1.99
C THR A 114 14.56 -10.99 2.92
N ALA A 115 14.94 -10.96 4.19
CA ALA A 115 14.55 -9.86 5.07
C ALA A 115 15.59 -8.73 4.90
N PRO A 116 15.20 -7.49 4.59
CA PRO A 116 16.14 -6.38 4.60
C PRO A 116 16.57 -6.10 6.03
N ALA A 117 17.88 -5.92 6.23
CA ALA A 117 18.44 -5.58 7.53
C ALA A 117 17.79 -4.31 8.10
N ALA A 118 17.53 -4.30 9.40
CA ALA A 118 17.00 -3.17 10.17
C ALA A 118 15.56 -2.71 9.84
N THR A 119 14.82 -3.42 8.98
CA THR A 119 13.47 -3.00 8.57
C THR A 119 12.48 -3.03 9.72
N SER A 120 12.41 -4.16 10.45
CA SER A 120 11.45 -4.34 11.53
C SER A 120 11.69 -3.35 12.68
N ARG A 121 12.95 -3.14 13.07
CA ARG A 121 13.33 -2.20 14.12
C ARG A 121 13.02 -0.75 13.76
N ALA A 122 13.27 -0.36 12.51
CA ALA A 122 13.00 1.01 12.06
C ALA A 122 11.50 1.32 12.04
N LEU A 123 10.66 0.37 11.59
CA LEU A 123 9.19 0.51 11.67
C LEU A 123 8.71 0.58 13.11
N TYR A 124 9.21 -0.29 13.97
CA TYR A 124 8.87 -0.33 15.40
C TYR A 124 9.19 1.01 16.10
N ALA A 125 10.35 1.60 15.81
CA ALA A 125 10.73 2.89 16.37
C ALA A 125 9.88 4.04 15.81
N GLY A 126 9.59 4.02 14.51
CA GLY A 126 8.98 5.15 13.80
C GLY A 126 7.46 5.11 13.66
N ARG A 127 6.79 4.01 14.00
CA ARG A 127 5.35 3.83 13.78
C ARG A 127 4.64 3.22 14.99
N PRO A 128 3.97 4.05 15.83
CA PRO A 128 3.28 3.56 17.03
C PRO A 128 2.22 2.49 16.77
N ALA A 129 1.45 2.59 15.68
CA ALA A 129 0.46 1.56 15.31
C ALA A 129 1.13 0.22 15.00
N TYR A 130 2.21 0.23 14.19
CA TYR A 130 2.99 -0.98 13.91
C TYR A 130 3.55 -1.59 15.20
N ARG A 131 4.09 -0.77 16.10
CA ARG A 131 4.62 -1.22 17.39
C ARG A 131 3.56 -1.95 18.20
N ALA A 132 2.36 -1.39 18.33
CA ALA A 132 1.28 -2.01 19.09
C ALA A 132 0.90 -3.40 18.56
N HIS A 133 0.78 -3.56 17.26
CA HIS A 133 0.47 -4.85 16.65
C HIS A 133 1.64 -5.85 16.74
N PHE A 134 2.88 -5.36 16.62
CA PHE A 134 4.07 -6.19 16.77
C PHE A 134 4.27 -6.68 18.22
N ASP A 135 4.04 -5.79 19.20
CA ASP A 135 4.10 -6.11 20.63
C ASP A 135 3.05 -7.16 20.99
N ALA A 136 1.83 -7.08 20.45
CA ALA A 136 0.81 -8.11 20.64
C ALA A 136 1.27 -9.49 20.14
N CYS A 137 1.93 -9.55 18.98
CA CYS A 137 2.51 -10.81 18.50
C CYS A 137 3.66 -11.30 19.40
N ALA A 138 4.53 -10.40 19.84
CA ALA A 138 5.67 -10.72 20.68
C ALA A 138 5.22 -11.26 22.06
N GLU A 139 4.20 -10.65 22.65
CA GLU A 139 3.58 -11.10 23.92
C GLU A 139 3.00 -12.51 23.80
N LEU A 140 2.21 -12.78 22.75
CA LEU A 140 1.63 -14.09 22.50
C LEU A 140 2.69 -15.16 22.24
N LEU A 141 3.81 -14.81 21.62
CA LEU A 141 4.95 -15.70 21.43
C LEU A 141 5.80 -15.89 22.71
N GLY A 142 5.52 -15.15 23.79
CA GLY A 142 6.37 -15.15 24.98
C GLY A 142 7.80 -14.68 24.70
N ARG A 143 8.01 -13.78 23.72
CA ARG A 143 9.33 -13.31 23.25
C ARG A 143 9.45 -11.81 23.39
N ARG A 144 10.67 -11.34 23.61
CA ARG A 144 10.93 -9.90 23.60
C ARG A 144 10.95 -9.39 22.16
N PRO A 145 10.38 -8.21 21.87
CA PRO A 145 10.45 -7.60 20.54
C PRO A 145 11.86 -7.50 19.99
N ALA A 146 12.85 -7.24 20.86
CA ALA A 146 14.25 -7.14 20.46
C ALA A 146 14.82 -8.44 19.87
N ASP A 147 14.39 -9.60 20.38
CA ASP A 147 14.84 -10.90 19.89
C ASP A 147 14.24 -11.21 18.51
N LEU A 148 12.97 -10.85 18.31
CA LEU A 148 12.32 -10.96 17.02
C LEU A 148 12.96 -10.01 15.98
N HIS A 149 13.26 -8.76 16.36
CA HIS A 149 13.97 -7.82 15.49
C HIS A 149 15.36 -8.35 15.07
N ALA A 150 16.10 -8.93 16.03
CA ALA A 150 17.41 -9.50 15.73
C ALA A 150 17.33 -10.65 14.72
N ALA A 151 16.25 -11.46 14.79
CA ALA A 151 15.99 -12.54 13.84
C ALA A 151 15.61 -12.01 12.45
N ALA A 152 14.78 -10.96 12.38
CA ALA A 152 14.37 -10.35 11.11
C ALA A 152 15.53 -9.64 10.42
N ASP A 153 16.32 -8.87 11.16
CA ASP A 153 17.31 -7.93 10.65
C ASP A 153 18.69 -8.55 10.36
N GLY A 154 18.89 -9.83 10.67
CA GLY A 154 20.13 -10.53 10.39
C GLY A 154 20.33 -10.84 8.88
N PRO A 155 21.55 -11.16 8.43
CA PRO A 155 21.81 -11.49 7.03
C PRO A 155 21.03 -12.73 6.60
N ALA A 156 20.54 -12.75 5.37
CA ALA A 156 19.92 -13.93 4.79
C ALA A 156 20.98 -15.04 4.65
N ARG A 157 20.87 -16.08 5.47
CA ARG A 157 21.74 -17.27 5.42
C ARG A 157 20.85 -18.51 5.34
N PRO A 158 21.28 -19.57 4.63
CA PRO A 158 20.55 -20.83 4.58
C PRO A 158 20.32 -21.46 5.95
N GLU A 159 21.28 -21.28 6.87
CA GLU A 159 21.30 -21.89 8.21
C GLU A 159 20.47 -21.09 9.25
N ARG A 160 19.71 -20.06 8.85
CA ARG A 160 18.84 -19.34 9.79
C ARG A 160 17.86 -20.28 10.45
N ASP A 161 17.76 -20.17 11.77
CA ASP A 161 16.81 -20.97 12.55
C ASP A 161 15.36 -20.67 12.12
N THR A 162 14.78 -21.60 11.38
CA THR A 162 13.42 -21.54 10.88
C THR A 162 12.41 -21.30 12.01
N ARG A 163 12.69 -21.85 13.21
CA ARG A 163 11.82 -21.71 14.41
C ARG A 163 11.72 -20.28 14.91
N LEU A 164 12.72 -19.46 14.66
CA LEU A 164 12.70 -18.05 15.02
C LEU A 164 12.28 -17.17 13.83
N LEU A 165 12.71 -17.52 12.63
CA LEU A 165 12.48 -16.70 11.44
C LEU A 165 11.00 -16.65 11.05
N GLN A 166 10.28 -17.78 11.04
CA GLN A 166 8.89 -17.80 10.58
C GLN A 166 7.93 -17.03 11.50
N PRO A 167 7.94 -17.21 12.84
CA PRO A 167 7.12 -16.40 13.73
C PRO A 167 7.46 -14.90 13.62
N THR A 168 8.73 -14.57 13.42
CA THR A 168 9.16 -13.17 13.25
C THR A 168 8.62 -12.56 11.96
N LEU A 169 8.70 -13.28 10.83
CA LEU A 169 8.16 -12.80 9.56
C LEU A 169 6.63 -12.65 9.62
N PHE A 170 5.95 -13.64 10.22
CA PHE A 170 4.51 -13.52 10.47
C PHE A 170 4.18 -12.27 11.28
N ALA A 171 4.86 -12.04 12.41
CA ALA A 171 4.62 -10.87 13.26
C ALA A 171 4.86 -9.55 12.52
N LEU A 172 5.91 -9.48 11.68
CA LEU A 172 6.22 -8.31 10.87
C LEU A 172 5.12 -8.04 9.84
N GLU A 173 4.72 -9.05 9.09
CA GLU A 173 3.74 -8.93 8.02
C GLU A 173 2.33 -8.64 8.56
N TYR A 174 1.95 -9.31 9.65
CA TYR A 174 0.69 -9.06 10.35
C TYR A 174 0.63 -7.63 10.90
N ALA A 175 1.66 -7.20 11.62
CA ALA A 175 1.71 -5.85 12.19
C ALA A 175 1.67 -4.76 11.10
N LEU A 176 2.36 -5.00 9.97
CA LEU A 176 2.34 -4.09 8.83
C LEU A 176 0.95 -4.01 8.18
N ALA A 177 0.32 -5.16 7.93
CA ALA A 177 -1.02 -5.23 7.35
C ALA A 177 -2.07 -4.60 8.26
N ALA A 178 -2.06 -4.92 9.55
CA ALA A 178 -2.96 -4.34 10.54
C ALA A 178 -2.80 -2.81 10.61
N THR A 179 -1.55 -2.31 10.56
CA THR A 179 -1.28 -0.87 10.49
C THR A 179 -1.88 -0.21 9.23
N LEU A 180 -1.75 -0.84 8.07
CA LEU A 180 -2.37 -0.33 6.84
C LEU A 180 -3.90 -0.33 6.93
N MET A 181 -4.48 -1.35 7.55
CA MET A 181 -5.93 -1.44 7.79
C MET A 181 -6.42 -0.37 8.78
N ASP A 182 -5.65 -0.06 9.83
CA ASP A 182 -5.92 1.05 10.76
C ASP A 182 -5.92 2.41 10.04
N TRP A 183 -5.12 2.54 8.98
CA TRP A 183 -5.06 3.74 8.13
C TRP A 183 -6.07 3.70 6.97
N GLY A 184 -7.06 2.80 7.02
CA GLY A 184 -8.17 2.73 6.07
C GLY A 184 -7.89 1.97 4.78
N LEU A 185 -6.69 1.45 4.57
CA LEU A 185 -6.35 0.61 3.42
C LEU A 185 -6.85 -0.82 3.67
N ARG A 186 -8.14 -1.06 3.45
CA ARG A 186 -8.77 -2.35 3.68
C ARG A 186 -8.66 -3.22 2.42
N PRO A 187 -8.10 -4.44 2.52
CA PRO A 187 -7.98 -5.30 1.36
C PRO A 187 -9.32 -5.87 0.91
N ALA A 188 -9.66 -5.72 -0.38
CA ALA A 188 -10.76 -6.43 -1.03
C ALA A 188 -10.38 -7.89 -1.30
N ALA A 189 -9.07 -8.19 -1.37
CA ALA A 189 -8.52 -9.53 -1.47
C ALA A 189 -7.12 -9.60 -0.83
N MET A 190 -6.72 -10.81 -0.49
CA MET A 190 -5.38 -11.09 0.01
C MET A 190 -4.82 -12.34 -0.69
N LEU A 191 -3.49 -12.40 -0.82
CA LEU A 191 -2.78 -13.57 -1.36
C LEU A 191 -1.46 -13.72 -0.62
N GLY A 192 -1.27 -14.86 0.01
CA GLY A 192 -0.04 -15.22 0.68
C GLY A 192 0.82 -16.17 -0.15
N HIS A 193 2.14 -16.01 -0.05
CA HIS A 193 3.08 -16.99 -0.58
C HIS A 193 3.58 -17.87 0.57
N SER A 194 3.23 -19.15 0.59
CA SER A 194 3.64 -20.10 1.64
C SER A 194 3.31 -19.57 3.05
N LEU A 195 4.28 -19.17 3.86
CA LEU A 195 4.06 -18.60 5.20
C LEU A 195 3.07 -17.41 5.19
N GLY A 196 3.15 -16.57 4.17
CA GLY A 196 2.28 -15.39 4.05
C GLY A 196 0.78 -15.74 3.98
N GLU A 197 0.40 -16.97 3.62
CA GLU A 197 -1.01 -17.40 3.67
C GLU A 197 -1.54 -17.47 5.10
N TYR A 198 -0.72 -17.78 6.09
CA TYR A 198 -1.14 -17.74 7.50
C TYR A 198 -1.48 -16.32 7.95
N VAL A 199 -0.78 -15.30 7.44
CA VAL A 199 -1.12 -13.90 7.69
C VAL A 199 -2.45 -13.55 7.04
N ALA A 200 -2.64 -13.91 5.75
CA ALA A 200 -3.89 -13.68 5.03
C ALA A 200 -5.08 -14.37 5.73
N ALA A 201 -4.92 -15.63 6.13
CA ALA A 201 -5.94 -16.41 6.83
C ALA A 201 -6.30 -15.81 8.19
N THR A 202 -5.31 -15.30 8.93
CA THR A 202 -5.54 -14.62 10.22
C THR A 202 -6.34 -13.34 10.03
N LEU A 203 -5.96 -12.51 9.10
CA LEU A 203 -6.70 -11.28 8.78
C LEU A 203 -8.10 -11.57 8.21
N ALA A 204 -8.24 -12.69 7.50
CA ALA A 204 -9.53 -13.16 7.00
C ALA A 204 -10.42 -13.77 8.08
N GLY A 205 -9.90 -14.01 9.29
CA GLY A 205 -10.65 -14.59 10.41
C GLY A 205 -10.78 -16.11 10.38
N VAL A 206 -9.96 -16.79 9.58
CA VAL A 206 -9.86 -18.26 9.58
C VAL A 206 -9.20 -18.73 10.88
N LEU A 207 -8.19 -17.99 11.33
CA LEU A 207 -7.46 -18.21 12.58
C LEU A 207 -7.57 -16.97 13.46
N SER A 208 -7.66 -17.18 14.76
CA SER A 208 -7.36 -16.11 15.72
C SER A 208 -5.86 -15.81 15.71
N LEU A 209 -5.42 -14.64 16.16
CA LEU A 209 -4.00 -14.30 16.21
C LEU A 209 -3.21 -15.30 17.12
N PRO A 210 -3.70 -15.69 18.32
CA PRO A 210 -3.05 -16.72 19.12
C PRO A 210 -2.93 -18.08 18.42
N ASP A 211 -4.01 -18.54 17.77
CA ASP A 211 -4.03 -19.82 17.04
C ASP A 211 -3.04 -19.80 15.87
N ALA A 212 -3.00 -18.67 15.11
CA ALA A 212 -2.08 -18.51 14.00
C ALA A 212 -0.61 -18.58 14.45
N LEU A 213 -0.26 -17.91 15.54
CA LEU A 213 1.10 -17.95 16.08
C LEU A 213 1.46 -19.35 16.58
N THR A 214 0.53 -20.06 17.24
CA THR A 214 0.71 -21.46 17.65
C THR A 214 1.01 -22.34 16.43
N LEU A 215 0.25 -22.22 15.36
CA LEU A 215 0.47 -22.99 14.13
C LEU A 215 1.76 -22.60 13.40
N VAL A 216 2.11 -21.34 13.38
CA VAL A 216 3.37 -20.87 12.74
C VAL A 216 4.58 -21.40 13.52
N GLU A 217 4.56 -21.43 14.85
CA GLU A 217 5.61 -22.05 15.66
C GLU A 217 5.70 -23.57 15.43
N ALA A 218 4.56 -24.27 15.43
CA ALA A 218 4.51 -25.70 15.13
C ALA A 218 5.04 -26.01 13.71
N ARG A 219 4.60 -25.25 12.70
CA ARG A 219 5.09 -25.33 11.34
C ARG A 219 6.60 -25.13 11.27
N ALA A 220 7.10 -24.11 11.93
CA ALA A 220 8.52 -23.78 11.97
C ALA A 220 9.33 -24.87 12.63
N ALA A 221 8.84 -25.46 13.72
CA ALA A 221 9.47 -26.58 14.43
C ALA A 221 9.53 -27.84 13.56
N VAL A 222 8.45 -28.19 12.87
CA VAL A 222 8.41 -29.31 11.90
C VAL A 222 9.40 -29.08 10.78
N GLN A 223 9.37 -27.91 10.14
CA GLN A 223 10.23 -27.59 9.02
C GLN A 223 11.74 -27.49 9.40
N HIS A 224 12.04 -27.13 10.64
CA HIS A 224 13.43 -27.12 11.14
C HIS A 224 14.03 -28.54 11.23
N ARG A 225 13.20 -29.55 11.38
CA ARG A 225 13.61 -30.97 11.47
C ARG A 225 13.76 -31.65 10.10
N LEU A 226 13.39 -30.95 9.02
CA LEU A 226 13.55 -31.50 7.68
C LEU A 226 15.02 -31.82 7.39
N PRO A 227 15.32 -32.87 6.61
CA PRO A 227 16.67 -33.11 6.13
C PRO A 227 17.19 -31.94 5.31
N ALA A 228 18.51 -31.88 5.14
CA ALA A 228 19.13 -30.91 4.26
C ALA A 228 18.53 -31.01 2.85
N GLY A 229 18.15 -29.85 2.30
CA GLY A 229 17.50 -29.74 1.00
C GLY A 229 17.89 -28.46 0.28
N ARG A 230 17.46 -28.34 -0.96
CA ARG A 230 17.67 -27.17 -1.79
C ARG A 230 16.39 -26.78 -2.53
N MET A 231 16.30 -25.49 -2.82
CA MET A 231 15.28 -24.96 -3.71
C MET A 231 15.93 -24.16 -4.83
N LEU A 232 15.39 -24.24 -6.03
CA LEU A 232 15.92 -23.62 -7.24
C LEU A 232 14.80 -22.89 -7.97
N ALA A 233 14.96 -21.59 -8.18
CA ALA A 233 14.08 -20.83 -9.05
C ALA A 233 14.47 -21.05 -10.52
N VAL A 234 13.51 -21.45 -11.33
CA VAL A 234 13.68 -21.86 -12.72
C VAL A 234 12.77 -21.00 -13.61
N PRO A 235 13.32 -20.29 -14.60
CA PRO A 235 12.55 -19.47 -15.54
C PRO A 235 11.98 -20.31 -16.69
N LEU A 236 11.16 -21.30 -16.35
CA LEU A 236 10.42 -22.15 -17.29
C LEU A 236 8.97 -22.33 -16.81
N ALA A 237 8.08 -22.62 -17.77
CA ALA A 237 6.74 -23.06 -17.48
C ALA A 237 6.75 -24.44 -16.79
N ALA A 238 5.73 -24.73 -15.98
CA ALA A 238 5.68 -26.00 -15.26
C ALA A 238 5.58 -27.20 -16.19
N GLU A 239 4.91 -27.06 -17.33
CA GLU A 239 4.77 -28.10 -18.36
C GLU A 239 6.10 -28.45 -19.01
N ASP A 240 6.95 -27.46 -19.27
CA ASP A 240 8.28 -27.64 -19.84
C ASP A 240 9.29 -28.21 -18.83
N LEU A 241 9.10 -27.86 -17.55
CA LEU A 241 10.00 -28.26 -16.49
C LEU A 241 9.73 -29.68 -15.98
N ARG A 242 8.45 -30.12 -15.91
CA ARG A 242 8.06 -31.45 -15.38
C ARG A 242 8.82 -32.63 -16.01
N PRO A 243 9.00 -32.70 -17.36
CA PRO A 243 9.73 -33.81 -17.99
C PRO A 243 11.23 -33.87 -17.63
N LEU A 244 11.75 -32.78 -17.04
CA LEU A 244 13.18 -32.67 -16.67
C LEU A 244 13.43 -32.98 -15.19
N LEU A 245 12.35 -33.17 -14.40
CA LEU A 245 12.48 -33.46 -12.98
C LEU A 245 12.95 -34.90 -12.77
N ALA A 246 14.07 -35.07 -12.08
CA ALA A 246 14.50 -36.36 -11.59
C ALA A 246 13.74 -36.78 -10.33
N ASP A 247 13.83 -38.07 -9.97
CA ASP A 247 13.28 -38.59 -8.74
C ASP A 247 13.77 -37.76 -7.51
N GLY A 248 12.85 -37.44 -6.64
CA GLY A 248 13.14 -36.63 -5.43
C GLY A 248 13.27 -35.13 -5.67
N VAL A 249 12.99 -34.64 -6.88
CA VAL A 249 12.85 -33.21 -7.18
C VAL A 249 11.41 -32.92 -7.59
N GLU A 250 10.76 -32.01 -6.89
CA GLU A 250 9.37 -31.67 -7.09
C GLU A 250 9.16 -30.17 -7.34
N LEU A 251 8.04 -29.82 -7.99
CA LEU A 251 7.59 -28.43 -8.06
C LEU A 251 7.17 -27.96 -6.66
N ALA A 252 7.75 -26.87 -6.19
CA ALA A 252 7.45 -26.25 -4.90
C ALA A 252 6.62 -24.97 -5.02
N ALA A 253 6.73 -24.24 -6.14
CA ALA A 253 5.90 -23.06 -6.39
C ALA A 253 5.73 -22.80 -7.89
N LEU A 254 4.56 -22.29 -8.26
CA LEU A 254 4.18 -21.78 -9.58
C LEU A 254 4.00 -20.27 -9.45
N ASN A 255 5.09 -19.50 -9.65
CA ASN A 255 5.13 -18.07 -9.34
C ASN A 255 4.66 -17.17 -10.48
N ALA A 256 4.86 -17.62 -11.72
CA ALA A 256 4.34 -16.99 -12.94
C ALA A 256 4.20 -18.08 -14.01
N PRO A 257 3.54 -17.81 -15.15
CA PRO A 257 3.40 -18.78 -16.22
C PRO A 257 4.73 -19.39 -16.69
N ASP A 258 5.81 -18.59 -16.64
CA ASP A 258 7.17 -18.92 -17.05
C ASP A 258 8.16 -19.03 -15.88
N ARG A 259 7.69 -19.19 -14.64
CA ARG A 259 8.56 -19.17 -13.45
C ARG A 259 8.08 -20.15 -12.39
N CYS A 260 8.88 -21.17 -12.18
CA CYS A 260 8.64 -22.18 -11.16
C CYS A 260 9.76 -22.15 -10.10
N VAL A 261 9.50 -22.79 -8.98
CA VAL A 261 10.51 -23.17 -8.00
C VAL A 261 10.41 -24.68 -7.84
N VAL A 262 11.56 -25.34 -7.87
CA VAL A 262 11.69 -26.76 -7.53
C VAL A 262 12.35 -26.93 -6.18
N SER A 263 12.11 -28.06 -5.55
CA SER A 263 12.58 -28.42 -4.22
C SER A 263 12.95 -29.89 -4.18
N GLY A 264 14.02 -30.24 -3.46
CA GLY A 264 14.47 -31.61 -3.33
C GLY A 264 15.78 -31.76 -2.59
N ALA A 265 16.31 -32.99 -2.58
CA ALA A 265 17.62 -33.27 -2.01
C ALA A 265 18.74 -32.49 -2.74
N PRO A 266 19.87 -32.18 -2.06
CA PRO A 266 20.91 -31.31 -2.63
C PRO A 266 21.48 -31.76 -3.95
N GLU A 267 21.74 -33.07 -4.09
CA GLU A 267 22.38 -33.60 -5.30
C GLU A 267 21.46 -33.60 -6.53
N PRO A 268 20.23 -34.13 -6.47
CA PRO A 268 19.31 -34.08 -7.60
C PRO A 268 18.98 -32.62 -8.04
N VAL A 269 18.84 -31.67 -7.10
CA VAL A 269 18.64 -30.27 -7.46
C VAL A 269 19.85 -29.65 -8.14
N ARG A 270 21.09 -30.02 -7.73
CA ARG A 270 22.31 -29.58 -8.40
C ARG A 270 22.44 -30.18 -9.81
N ALA A 271 22.11 -31.45 -9.97
CA ALA A 271 22.13 -32.12 -11.28
C ALA A 271 21.11 -31.44 -12.24
N LEU A 272 19.89 -31.11 -11.75
CA LEU A 272 18.91 -30.36 -12.53
C LEU A 272 19.44 -28.96 -12.91
N ALA A 273 20.10 -28.25 -12.00
CA ALA A 273 20.67 -26.94 -12.30
C ALA A 273 21.76 -27.02 -13.38
N ALA A 274 22.61 -28.04 -13.36
CA ALA A 274 23.61 -28.29 -14.40
C ALA A 274 22.98 -28.62 -15.76
N LEU A 275 21.99 -29.51 -15.79
CA LEU A 275 21.24 -29.85 -17.00
C LEU A 275 20.57 -28.63 -17.64
N LEU A 276 19.99 -27.76 -16.81
CA LEU A 276 19.32 -26.51 -17.26
C LEU A 276 20.38 -25.53 -17.81
N ALA A 277 21.54 -25.41 -17.16
CA ALA A 277 22.64 -24.57 -17.63
C ALA A 277 23.15 -25.01 -19.01
N GLU A 278 23.30 -26.32 -19.25
CA GLU A 278 23.66 -26.88 -20.56
C GLU A 278 22.64 -26.51 -21.66
N ARG A 279 21.39 -26.31 -21.27
CA ARG A 279 20.30 -25.87 -22.16
C ARG A 279 20.17 -24.33 -22.25
N GLY A 280 21.11 -23.59 -21.67
CA GLY A 280 21.08 -22.13 -21.67
C GLY A 280 20.05 -21.50 -20.73
N VAL A 281 19.48 -22.27 -19.79
CA VAL A 281 18.49 -21.79 -18.82
C VAL A 281 19.20 -21.37 -17.53
N ALA A 282 19.25 -20.06 -17.26
CA ALA A 282 19.84 -19.52 -16.04
C ALA A 282 18.91 -19.72 -14.84
N THR A 283 19.37 -20.44 -13.84
CA THR A 283 18.62 -20.71 -12.61
C THR A 283 19.18 -19.94 -11.42
N THR A 284 18.38 -19.79 -10.34
CA THR A 284 18.81 -19.12 -9.11
C THR A 284 18.56 -20.02 -7.91
N ALA A 285 19.62 -20.37 -7.19
CA ALA A 285 19.51 -21.09 -5.92
C ALA A 285 18.89 -20.18 -4.86
N LEU A 286 17.88 -20.68 -4.16
CA LEU A 286 17.26 -19.93 -3.05
C LEU A 286 18.04 -20.15 -1.74
N ALA A 287 18.10 -19.13 -0.90
CA ALA A 287 18.75 -19.19 0.41
C ALA A 287 17.86 -19.96 1.41
N THR A 288 17.84 -21.28 1.28
CA THR A 288 17.09 -22.19 2.16
C THR A 288 17.94 -23.45 2.43
N ALA A 289 17.85 -23.99 3.65
CA ALA A 289 18.51 -25.21 4.07
C ALA A 289 17.67 -26.48 3.83
N HIS A 290 16.40 -26.33 3.50
CA HIS A 290 15.44 -27.43 3.45
C HIS A 290 14.65 -27.44 2.12
N ALA A 291 14.14 -28.64 1.78
CA ALA A 291 13.28 -28.86 0.63
C ALA A 291 11.80 -28.63 1.02
N PHE A 292 11.38 -27.36 1.14
CA PHE A 292 9.98 -27.02 1.43
C PHE A 292 9.05 -27.39 0.27
N HIS A 293 7.79 -27.68 0.59
CA HIS A 293 6.74 -28.04 -0.38
C HIS A 293 7.12 -29.27 -1.23
N SER A 294 7.70 -30.30 -0.59
CA SER A 294 8.08 -31.56 -1.21
C SER A 294 7.74 -32.76 -0.31
N ALA A 295 7.93 -33.97 -0.81
CA ALA A 295 7.73 -35.20 -0.05
C ALA A 295 8.58 -35.28 1.24
N ALA A 296 9.67 -34.50 1.33
CA ALA A 296 10.50 -34.46 2.53
C ALA A 296 9.71 -34.10 3.80
N VAL A 297 8.56 -33.41 3.71
CA VAL A 297 7.75 -33.03 4.87
C VAL A 297 6.83 -34.15 5.33
N GLU A 298 6.51 -35.14 4.49
CA GLU A 298 5.49 -36.16 4.77
C GLU A 298 5.70 -36.91 6.08
N PRO A 299 6.93 -37.34 6.44
CA PRO A 299 7.17 -38.05 7.71
C PRO A 299 6.89 -37.22 8.96
N LEU A 300 6.75 -35.90 8.82
CA LEU A 300 6.56 -34.96 9.92
C LEU A 300 5.15 -34.34 9.95
N LEU A 301 4.27 -34.73 9.02
CA LEU A 301 2.90 -34.14 8.92
C LEU A 301 2.03 -34.48 10.14
N ASP A 302 2.23 -35.64 10.79
CA ASP A 302 1.46 -36.01 11.98
C ASP A 302 1.76 -35.08 13.16
N ASP A 303 2.98 -34.60 13.32
CA ASP A 303 3.34 -33.62 14.35
C ASP A 303 2.61 -32.29 14.10
N PHE A 304 2.50 -31.87 12.84
CA PHE A 304 1.75 -30.67 12.50
C PHE A 304 0.23 -30.88 12.60
N ARG A 305 -0.26 -32.09 12.28
CA ARG A 305 -1.66 -32.47 12.51
C ARG A 305 -2.05 -32.34 13.98
N ALA A 306 -1.18 -32.79 14.89
CA ALA A 306 -1.41 -32.65 16.32
C ALA A 306 -1.56 -31.18 16.74
N ALA A 307 -0.76 -30.28 16.20
CA ALA A 307 -0.90 -28.85 16.45
C ALA A 307 -2.21 -28.27 15.87
N LEU A 308 -2.61 -28.69 14.66
CA LEU A 308 -3.87 -28.28 14.04
C LEU A 308 -5.11 -28.66 14.85
N GLN A 309 -5.02 -29.73 15.65
CA GLN A 309 -6.11 -30.15 16.54
C GLN A 309 -6.26 -29.29 17.80
N THR A 310 -5.27 -28.44 18.10
CA THR A 310 -5.29 -27.56 19.29
C THR A 310 -5.85 -26.17 19.00
N VAL A 311 -6.14 -25.84 17.74
CA VAL A 311 -6.59 -24.52 17.30
C VAL A 311 -7.97 -24.58 16.68
N GLU A 312 -8.67 -23.45 16.69
CA GLU A 312 -9.97 -23.33 16.05
C GLU A 312 -9.82 -22.74 14.64
N LEU A 313 -10.22 -23.52 13.64
CA LEU A 313 -10.27 -23.11 12.23
C LEU A 313 -11.72 -22.71 11.87
N ARG A 314 -11.87 -21.56 11.20
CA ARG A 314 -13.18 -20.99 10.81
C ARG A 314 -13.23 -20.69 9.32
N PRO A 315 -14.41 -20.61 8.70
CA PRO A 315 -14.53 -20.07 7.35
C PRO A 315 -14.05 -18.62 7.24
N PRO A 316 -13.50 -18.19 6.10
CA PRO A 316 -12.97 -16.84 5.92
C PRO A 316 -14.10 -15.80 5.90
N ARG A 317 -13.86 -14.64 6.56
CA ARG A 317 -14.77 -13.48 6.56
C ARG A 317 -14.36 -12.42 5.54
N LEU A 318 -13.08 -12.38 5.17
CA LEU A 318 -12.53 -11.55 4.10
C LEU A 318 -11.98 -12.46 3.01
N ARG A 319 -12.05 -11.97 1.77
CA ARG A 319 -11.56 -12.76 0.62
C ARG A 319 -10.04 -12.87 0.65
N TYR A 320 -9.55 -14.07 0.48
CA TYR A 320 -8.16 -14.31 0.13
C TYR A 320 -8.08 -15.51 -0.84
N CYS A 321 -6.99 -15.59 -1.60
CA CYS A 321 -6.74 -16.76 -2.45
C CYS A 321 -5.87 -17.75 -1.69
N SER A 322 -6.27 -19.01 -1.69
CA SER A 322 -5.44 -20.08 -1.16
C SER A 322 -4.30 -20.40 -2.12
N GLY A 323 -3.08 -20.41 -1.63
CA GLY A 323 -1.91 -20.84 -2.38
C GLY A 323 -1.93 -22.35 -2.70
N LEU A 324 -2.74 -23.13 -2.02
CA LEU A 324 -2.94 -24.57 -2.32
C LEU A 324 -3.78 -24.77 -3.56
N THR A 325 -4.90 -24.06 -3.70
CA THR A 325 -5.84 -24.23 -4.82
C THR A 325 -5.58 -23.24 -5.96
N GLY A 326 -4.99 -22.08 -5.67
CA GLY A 326 -4.84 -20.97 -6.60
C GLY A 326 -6.16 -20.26 -6.88
N ASP A 327 -7.17 -20.47 -6.04
CA ASP A 327 -8.52 -19.89 -6.15
C ASP A 327 -8.94 -19.25 -4.82
N TRP A 328 -10.10 -18.60 -4.82
CA TRP A 328 -10.67 -18.04 -3.60
C TRP A 328 -10.80 -19.12 -2.52
N ALA A 329 -10.32 -18.78 -1.33
CA ALA A 329 -10.49 -19.62 -0.16
C ALA A 329 -11.99 -19.68 0.21
N ASP A 330 -12.45 -20.87 0.44
CA ASP A 330 -13.81 -21.20 0.85
C ASP A 330 -13.81 -21.88 2.24
N GLU A 331 -14.89 -22.53 2.62
CA GLU A 331 -15.03 -23.26 3.87
C GLU A 331 -14.02 -24.40 4.07
N THR A 332 -13.42 -24.90 3.00
CA THR A 332 -12.43 -26.00 3.08
C THR A 332 -11.16 -25.61 3.85
N VAL A 333 -10.84 -24.30 3.93
CA VAL A 333 -9.70 -23.81 4.73
C VAL A 333 -9.90 -23.96 6.24
N ALA A 334 -11.14 -24.21 6.67
CA ALA A 334 -11.47 -24.54 8.07
C ALA A 334 -11.18 -26.01 8.42
N SER A 335 -10.48 -26.75 7.56
CA SER A 335 -10.09 -28.14 7.79
C SER A 335 -8.60 -28.28 8.06
N PRO A 336 -8.16 -29.10 9.03
CA PRO A 336 -6.76 -29.47 9.22
C PRO A 336 -6.10 -30.02 7.95
N ASP A 337 -6.82 -30.79 7.14
CA ASP A 337 -6.30 -31.40 5.92
C ASP A 337 -5.88 -30.36 4.87
N HIS A 338 -6.54 -29.21 4.83
CA HIS A 338 -6.12 -28.08 3.98
C HIS A 338 -4.70 -27.63 4.34
N TRP A 339 -4.42 -27.42 5.62
CA TRP A 339 -3.13 -26.90 6.08
C TRP A 339 -2.00 -27.92 5.98
N LEU A 340 -2.32 -29.22 6.12
CA LEU A 340 -1.39 -30.30 5.83
C LEU A 340 -1.02 -30.34 4.34
N ALA A 341 -2.02 -30.26 3.48
CA ALA A 341 -1.81 -30.20 2.04
C ALA A 341 -1.06 -28.92 1.63
N HIS A 342 -1.37 -27.78 2.26
CA HIS A 342 -0.68 -26.51 2.04
C HIS A 342 0.82 -26.59 2.37
N MET A 343 1.18 -27.31 3.45
CA MET A 343 2.60 -27.52 3.81
C MET A 343 3.34 -28.40 2.79
N ARG A 344 2.62 -29.35 2.19
CA ARG A 344 3.18 -30.40 1.31
C ARG A 344 3.21 -30.01 -0.18
N ARG A 345 2.14 -29.38 -0.67
CA ARG A 345 1.92 -29.19 -2.11
C ARG A 345 2.53 -27.87 -2.61
N PRO A 346 2.72 -27.75 -3.95
CA PRO A 346 3.21 -26.52 -4.57
C PRO A 346 2.33 -25.31 -4.28
N VAL A 347 2.96 -24.16 -4.07
CA VAL A 347 2.27 -22.87 -3.95
C VAL A 347 1.83 -22.41 -5.35
N ARG A 348 0.54 -22.23 -5.58
CA ARG A 348 -0.08 -21.78 -6.83
C ARG A 348 -0.25 -20.25 -6.86
N PHE A 349 0.87 -19.53 -6.67
CA PHE A 349 0.85 -18.07 -6.54
C PHE A 349 0.35 -17.37 -7.80
N ALA A 350 0.76 -17.84 -8.99
CA ALA A 350 0.35 -17.26 -10.27
C ALA A 350 -1.19 -17.32 -10.46
N ASP A 351 -1.81 -18.42 -10.06
CA ASP A 351 -3.26 -18.59 -10.16
C ASP A 351 -4.00 -17.66 -9.20
N GLY A 352 -3.57 -17.59 -7.95
CA GLY A 352 -4.15 -16.67 -6.95
C GLY A 352 -3.98 -15.20 -7.36
N LEU A 353 -2.85 -14.85 -7.96
CA LEU A 353 -2.59 -13.51 -8.47
C LEU A 353 -3.54 -13.14 -9.61
N ARG A 354 -3.80 -14.07 -10.53
CA ARG A 354 -4.79 -13.90 -11.59
C ARG A 354 -6.18 -13.60 -11.00
N ARG A 355 -6.59 -14.33 -9.94
CA ARG A 355 -7.85 -14.06 -9.24
C ARG A 355 -7.91 -12.65 -8.65
N CYS A 356 -6.82 -12.17 -8.04
CA CYS A 356 -6.75 -10.80 -7.55
C CYS A 356 -6.90 -9.76 -8.67
N LEU A 357 -6.33 -10.01 -9.86
CA LEU A 357 -6.43 -9.10 -11.01
C LEU A 357 -7.83 -9.10 -11.66
N GLU A 358 -8.62 -10.16 -11.49
CA GLU A 358 -10.00 -10.27 -11.97
C GLU A 358 -10.98 -9.37 -11.19
N LEU A 359 -10.60 -8.83 -10.01
CA LEU A 359 -11.42 -7.86 -9.25
C LEU A 359 -11.67 -6.54 -9.99
N GLY A 360 -10.90 -6.24 -11.03
CA GLY A 360 -10.94 -4.97 -11.73
C GLY A 360 -9.75 -4.08 -11.41
N PRO A 361 -9.90 -2.74 -11.39
CA PRO A 361 -8.81 -1.85 -11.01
C PRO A 361 -8.36 -2.10 -9.58
N VAL A 362 -7.17 -2.67 -9.38
CA VAL A 362 -6.64 -3.03 -8.06
C VAL A 362 -5.22 -2.51 -7.84
N ALA A 363 -4.94 -2.07 -6.61
CA ALA A 363 -3.60 -1.80 -6.12
C ALA A 363 -3.12 -3.00 -5.28
N LEU A 364 -2.11 -3.69 -5.78
CA LEU A 364 -1.46 -4.83 -5.15
C LEU A 364 -0.34 -4.30 -4.24
N LEU A 365 -0.51 -4.39 -2.93
CA LEU A 365 0.45 -3.95 -1.93
C LEU A 365 1.26 -5.14 -1.42
N GLU A 366 2.58 -5.17 -1.72
CA GLU A 366 3.50 -6.16 -1.14
C GLU A 366 3.76 -5.77 0.32
N THR A 367 3.08 -6.49 1.22
CA THR A 367 2.95 -6.18 2.65
C THR A 367 3.88 -7.08 3.46
N GLY A 368 5.16 -6.78 3.39
CA GLY A 368 6.21 -7.55 4.02
C GLY A 368 7.59 -7.15 3.52
N PRO A 369 8.65 -7.90 3.89
CA PRO A 369 9.98 -7.72 3.34
C PRO A 369 9.96 -7.89 1.82
N PRO A 370 10.80 -7.15 1.05
CA PRO A 370 10.79 -7.26 -0.40
C PRO A 370 11.16 -8.67 -0.86
N ALA A 371 10.20 -9.39 -1.42
CA ALA A 371 10.36 -10.75 -1.95
C ALA A 371 10.09 -10.83 -3.46
N GLY A 372 9.85 -9.70 -4.10
CA GLY A 372 9.62 -9.62 -5.55
C GLY A 372 8.18 -9.93 -5.98
N LEU A 373 7.21 -10.01 -5.05
CA LEU A 373 5.82 -10.30 -5.40
C LEU A 373 5.22 -9.22 -6.31
N THR A 374 5.59 -7.95 -6.11
CA THR A 374 5.21 -6.87 -7.02
C THR A 374 5.83 -7.01 -8.42
N ALA A 375 7.02 -7.60 -8.54
CA ALA A 375 7.63 -7.89 -9.84
C ALA A 375 6.89 -9.03 -10.56
N LEU A 376 6.50 -10.07 -9.82
CA LEU A 376 5.65 -11.15 -10.34
C LEU A 376 4.29 -10.59 -10.78
N ALA A 377 3.70 -9.70 -9.98
CA ALA A 377 2.42 -9.06 -10.31
C ALA A 377 2.48 -8.29 -11.63
N ARG A 378 3.55 -7.50 -11.87
CA ARG A 378 3.71 -6.75 -13.12
C ARG A 378 3.89 -7.63 -14.36
N ARG A 379 4.32 -8.87 -14.18
CA ARG A 379 4.50 -9.86 -15.26
C ARG A 379 3.28 -10.76 -15.45
N ALA A 380 2.33 -10.71 -14.53
CA ALA A 380 1.15 -11.56 -14.58
C ALA A 380 0.27 -11.21 -15.80
N PRO A 381 -0.25 -12.20 -16.51
CA PRO A 381 -1.26 -11.98 -17.53
C PRO A 381 -2.45 -11.21 -16.95
N GLY A 382 -2.89 -10.17 -17.65
CA GLY A 382 -3.98 -9.31 -17.20
C GLY A 382 -3.55 -8.10 -16.36
N PHE A 383 -2.28 -8.01 -15.94
CA PHE A 383 -1.77 -6.77 -15.34
C PHE A 383 -1.60 -5.69 -16.42
N GLY A 384 -2.14 -4.50 -16.19
CA GLY A 384 -2.09 -3.38 -17.12
C GLY A 384 -2.27 -2.04 -16.40
N GLU A 385 -2.51 -0.97 -17.16
CA GLU A 385 -2.58 0.42 -16.65
C GLU A 385 -3.62 0.63 -15.54
N ARG A 386 -4.67 -0.18 -15.54
CA ARG A 386 -5.71 -0.15 -14.49
C ARG A 386 -5.23 -0.70 -13.15
N HIS A 387 -4.07 -1.37 -13.09
CA HIS A 387 -3.52 -1.95 -11.86
C HIS A 387 -2.32 -1.15 -11.37
N ARG A 388 -2.02 -1.29 -10.10
CA ARG A 388 -0.78 -0.78 -9.48
C ARG A 388 -0.16 -1.88 -8.64
N ALA A 389 1.17 -1.94 -8.65
CA ALA A 389 1.92 -2.85 -7.78
C ALA A 389 2.89 -2.02 -6.94
N ILE A 390 2.62 -1.96 -5.63
CA ILE A 390 3.24 -1.07 -4.67
C ILE A 390 3.98 -1.90 -3.62
N ARG A 391 5.26 -1.61 -3.39
CA ARG A 391 6.02 -2.20 -2.29
C ARG A 391 5.88 -1.33 -1.05
N CYS A 392 5.39 -1.91 0.06
CA CYS A 392 5.29 -1.19 1.32
C CYS A 392 6.66 -0.92 1.93
N LEU A 393 7.60 -1.83 1.74
CA LEU A 393 8.96 -1.73 2.25
C LEU A 393 9.96 -1.74 1.09
N ALA A 394 10.73 -0.67 0.94
CA ALA A 394 11.76 -0.54 -0.09
C ALA A 394 12.85 0.44 0.36
N GLY A 395 14.07 0.27 -0.16
CA GLY A 395 15.18 1.15 0.17
C GLY A 395 15.69 1.01 1.60
N THR A 396 16.40 2.04 2.08
CA THR A 396 17.11 2.04 3.36
C THR A 396 16.33 2.67 4.53
N ASP A 397 15.19 3.33 4.25
CA ASP A 397 14.32 3.94 5.26
C ASP A 397 12.91 3.31 5.16
N PRO A 398 12.64 2.26 5.96
CA PRO A 398 11.36 1.55 5.91
C PRO A 398 10.17 2.40 6.33
N ALA A 399 10.35 3.32 7.29
CA ALA A 399 9.28 4.20 7.75
C ALA A 399 8.87 5.21 6.66
N GLN A 400 9.83 5.75 5.93
CA GLN A 400 9.58 6.60 4.77
C GLN A 400 8.97 5.79 3.60
N SER A 401 9.48 4.56 3.38
CA SER A 401 8.94 3.67 2.36
C SER A 401 7.46 3.38 2.57
N LEU A 402 7.08 3.03 3.81
CA LEU A 402 5.68 2.79 4.16
C LEU A 402 4.82 4.04 3.93
N THR A 403 5.32 5.23 4.30
CA THR A 403 4.63 6.50 4.01
C THR A 403 4.42 6.70 2.51
N ARG A 404 5.44 6.40 1.69
CA ARG A 404 5.33 6.49 0.22
C ARG A 404 4.31 5.51 -0.32
N ALA A 405 4.28 4.27 0.17
CA ALA A 405 3.31 3.27 -0.25
C ALA A 405 1.87 3.72 0.01
N VAL A 406 1.58 4.29 1.19
CA VAL A 406 0.26 4.85 1.53
C VAL A 406 -0.09 6.03 0.61
N ALA A 407 0.85 6.95 0.41
CA ALA A 407 0.67 8.11 -0.48
C ALA A 407 0.44 7.68 -1.95
N GLU A 408 1.16 6.67 -2.42
CA GLU A 408 1.00 6.10 -3.77
C GLU A 408 -0.34 5.37 -3.93
N ALA A 409 -0.76 4.59 -2.93
CA ALA A 409 -2.07 3.95 -2.92
C ALA A 409 -3.19 4.99 -2.97
N TRP A 410 -3.11 6.05 -2.16
CA TRP A 410 -4.08 7.14 -2.21
C TRP A 410 -4.05 7.85 -3.58
N ARG A 411 -2.88 8.15 -4.14
CA ARG A 411 -2.75 8.75 -5.48
C ARG A 411 -3.37 7.87 -6.55
N ALA A 412 -3.24 6.56 -6.43
CA ALA A 412 -3.84 5.59 -7.33
C ALA A 412 -5.37 5.49 -7.22
N GLY A 413 -5.98 6.03 -6.15
CA GLY A 413 -7.43 6.06 -5.97
C GLY A 413 -7.95 5.23 -4.79
N CYS A 414 -7.07 4.56 -4.03
CA CYS A 414 -7.48 3.84 -2.82
C CYS A 414 -7.92 4.81 -1.73
N ASP A 415 -8.83 4.37 -0.89
CA ASP A 415 -9.25 5.12 0.29
C ASP A 415 -8.18 5.05 1.37
N THR A 416 -8.03 6.16 2.11
CA THR A 416 -7.07 6.29 3.21
C THR A 416 -7.68 7.11 4.32
N ASP A 417 -7.63 6.61 5.55
CA ASP A 417 -8.01 7.35 6.76
C ASP A 417 -6.84 8.22 7.23
N TRP A 418 -6.70 9.39 6.62
CA TRP A 418 -5.67 10.35 6.98
C TRP A 418 -5.75 10.85 8.44
N PRO A 419 -6.94 11.09 9.02
CA PRO A 419 -7.06 11.32 10.46
C PRO A 419 -6.41 10.25 11.32
N ALA A 420 -6.63 8.97 11.02
CA ALA A 420 -5.99 7.87 11.74
C ALA A 420 -4.46 7.85 11.53
N PHE A 421 -4.00 8.10 10.28
CA PHE A 421 -2.57 8.19 9.97
C PHE A 421 -1.85 9.30 10.75
N HIS A 422 -2.46 10.48 10.87
CA HIS A 422 -1.85 11.65 11.50
C HIS A 422 -2.09 11.74 13.02
N ARG A 423 -3.07 10.99 13.57
CA ARG A 423 -3.49 11.07 14.98
C ARG A 423 -2.34 11.03 15.99
N PRO A 424 -1.32 10.14 15.86
CA PRO A 424 -0.24 10.08 16.84
C PRO A 424 0.58 11.38 16.98
N ALA A 425 0.52 12.24 15.96
CA ALA A 425 1.22 13.52 15.96
C ALA A 425 0.39 14.70 16.45
N GLU A 426 -0.91 14.49 16.78
CA GLU A 426 -1.83 15.53 17.26
C GLU A 426 -1.79 16.83 16.42
N PRO A 427 -2.03 16.75 15.09
CA PRO A 427 -1.86 17.89 14.21
C PRO A 427 -2.90 18.99 14.50
N ARG A 428 -2.55 20.25 14.18
CA ARG A 428 -3.46 21.39 14.16
C ARG A 428 -3.70 21.85 12.74
N ARG A 429 -4.83 22.47 12.50
CA ARG A 429 -5.08 23.16 11.23
C ARG A 429 -4.14 24.36 11.08
N THR A 430 -3.57 24.51 9.90
CA THR A 430 -2.72 25.65 9.54
C THR A 430 -3.21 26.31 8.26
N THR A 431 -2.79 27.55 8.03
CA THR A 431 -3.12 28.29 6.81
C THR A 431 -2.24 27.77 5.66
N VAL A 432 -2.89 27.36 4.59
CA VAL A 432 -2.26 26.86 3.37
C VAL A 432 -2.99 27.42 2.15
N PRO A 433 -2.37 27.43 0.95
CA PRO A 433 -3.02 27.90 -0.28
C PRO A 433 -4.39 27.26 -0.47
N GLY A 434 -5.39 28.06 -0.85
CA GLY A 434 -6.74 27.60 -1.14
C GLY A 434 -6.82 26.73 -2.40
N TYR A 435 -8.05 26.30 -2.74
CA TYR A 435 -8.31 25.62 -4.00
C TYR A 435 -8.20 26.64 -5.15
N PRO A 436 -7.43 26.37 -6.21
CA PRO A 436 -7.31 27.27 -7.36
C PRO A 436 -8.55 27.12 -8.26
N PHE A 437 -9.57 27.95 -8.00
CA PHE A 437 -10.78 27.96 -8.81
C PHE A 437 -10.48 28.40 -10.24
N GLN A 438 -10.89 27.61 -11.19
CA GLN A 438 -10.83 27.96 -12.60
C GLN A 438 -11.96 28.95 -12.91
N ARG A 439 -11.56 30.17 -13.31
CA ARG A 439 -12.51 31.24 -13.61
C ARG A 439 -13.12 31.00 -14.99
N ALA A 440 -14.44 31.00 -15.07
CA ALA A 440 -15.20 31.06 -16.30
C ALA A 440 -16.00 32.36 -16.33
N ARG A 441 -16.09 32.97 -17.51
CA ARG A 441 -16.93 34.15 -17.71
C ARG A 441 -18.39 33.69 -17.82
N HIS A 442 -19.20 34.09 -16.87
CA HIS A 442 -20.65 33.84 -16.85
C HIS A 442 -21.45 35.13 -17.14
N TRP A 443 -20.91 35.98 -18.00
CA TRP A 443 -21.54 37.20 -18.39
C TRP A 443 -22.44 36.94 -19.61
N VAL A 444 -23.67 37.40 -19.55
CA VAL A 444 -24.59 37.42 -20.69
C VAL A 444 -24.29 38.66 -21.49
N GLU A 445 -23.72 38.52 -22.69
CA GLU A 445 -23.53 39.63 -23.59
C GLU A 445 -24.92 40.05 -24.11
N PRO A 446 -25.30 41.36 -24.03
CA PRO A 446 -26.48 41.82 -24.71
C PRO A 446 -26.39 41.57 -26.21
N ASP A 447 -27.43 41.02 -26.81
CA ASP A 447 -27.45 40.82 -28.26
C ASP A 447 -27.17 42.17 -28.95
N ALA A 448 -26.23 42.15 -29.89
CA ALA A 448 -25.87 43.36 -30.65
C ALA A 448 -27.11 44.02 -31.36
N ALA A 449 -28.13 43.22 -31.63
CA ALA A 449 -29.41 43.69 -32.16
C ALA A 449 -30.19 44.54 -31.16
N SER A 450 -30.12 44.29 -29.83
CA SER A 450 -30.77 45.09 -28.79
C SER A 450 -30.05 46.43 -28.56
N ALA A 451 -28.77 46.54 -28.85
CA ALA A 451 -28.03 47.81 -28.70
C ALA A 451 -28.32 48.82 -29.79
N VAL A 452 -28.82 48.38 -30.94
CA VAL A 452 -29.21 49.28 -32.07
C VAL A 452 -30.63 49.77 -31.91
N ALA A 453 -31.54 49.03 -31.28
CA ALA A 453 -32.93 49.45 -31.09
C ALA A 453 -33.12 50.54 -30.01
N GLY A 454 -32.12 50.83 -29.18
CA GLY A 454 -32.15 51.87 -28.15
C GLY A 454 -31.67 53.25 -28.64
N ARG A 455 -31.31 53.45 -29.91
CA ARG A 455 -30.83 54.73 -30.48
C ARG A 455 -31.76 55.41 -31.45
N SER A 456 -32.98 54.96 -31.63
CA SER A 456 -33.98 55.68 -32.42
C SER A 456 -34.94 56.44 -31.45
N GLY A 457 -34.47 57.57 -30.95
CA GLY A 457 -35.30 58.58 -30.35
C GLY A 457 -35.90 59.45 -31.47
N PRO A 458 -37.16 59.94 -31.31
CA PRO A 458 -37.85 60.66 -32.40
C PRO A 458 -37.23 62.02 -32.68
N ALA A 459 -37.10 62.30 -33.98
CA ALA A 459 -36.71 63.60 -34.51
C ALA A 459 -37.78 64.65 -34.29
N GLY A 460 -37.36 65.78 -33.89
CA GLY A 460 -37.75 67.16 -34.15
C GLY A 460 -39.21 67.61 -34.19
N VAL A 461 -39.49 68.65 -33.48
CA VAL A 461 -40.29 69.73 -33.97
C VAL A 461 -39.89 71.05 -33.28
N GLY A 462 -39.39 72.03 -34.09
CA GLY A 462 -39.76 73.42 -34.03
C GLY A 462 -39.20 74.34 -32.94
N GLU A 463 -38.29 75.21 -33.31
CA GLU A 463 -38.17 76.57 -32.76
C GLU A 463 -39.42 77.42 -33.05
N PRO A 464 -39.68 78.55 -32.35
CA PRO A 464 -38.83 79.70 -32.35
C PRO A 464 -38.87 80.64 -31.11
N GLY A 465 -37.92 81.58 -31.06
CA GLY A 465 -38.14 82.96 -30.58
C GLY A 465 -37.49 83.36 -29.26
N SER A 466 -36.39 84.05 -29.38
CA SER A 466 -35.89 85.33 -28.80
C SER A 466 -36.38 85.75 -27.42
N ALA A 467 -35.53 86.08 -26.50
CA ALA A 467 -35.18 87.44 -26.05
C ALA A 467 -34.53 87.42 -24.66
N ASP A 468 -33.39 87.98 -24.62
CA ASP A 468 -32.77 88.98 -23.75
C ASP A 468 -32.94 88.89 -22.20
N ALA A 469 -31.85 89.15 -21.60
CA ALA A 469 -31.48 90.03 -20.51
C ALA A 469 -31.12 89.45 -19.17
N ASP A 470 -29.89 89.52 -18.91
CA ASP A 470 -29.22 90.23 -17.77
C ASP A 470 -29.49 89.76 -16.32
N ALA A 471 -28.34 89.64 -15.67
CA ALA A 471 -27.98 90.09 -14.31
C ALA A 471 -27.50 89.00 -13.35
N ARG A 472 -26.27 89.04 -13.04
CA ARG A 472 -25.56 88.56 -11.86
C ARG A 472 -26.00 89.40 -10.58
N PRO A 473 -25.51 89.15 -9.39
CA PRO A 473 -24.89 87.97 -8.75
C PRO A 473 -25.51 87.80 -7.32
N GLY A 474 -25.01 86.67 -6.64
CA GLY A 474 -25.23 86.47 -5.23
C GLY A 474 -24.71 85.07 -4.84
#